data_059ff966f33f74a6b9ba7af2ac2885de
#
_entry.id   059ff966f33f74a6b9ba7af2ac2885de
#
_cell.length_a   1.000
_cell.length_b   1.000
_cell.length_c   1.000
_cell.angle_alpha   90.00
_cell.angle_beta   90.00
_cell.angle_gamma   90.00
#
_symmetry.space_group_name_H-M   'P 1'
#
loop_
_entity.id
_entity.type
_entity.pdbx_description
1 polymer ?
#
loop_
_entity_poly.entity_id
_entity_poly.type
_entity_poly.pdbx_seq_one_letter_code
_entity_poly.pdbx_strand_id
1 'polypeptide(L)'
;MNTPLFALVAVLSAVAGCSSDSQVYREQPLVAKVEMGMSKDQVQQIGGKPLSISDRTVEPGTCFDYMLTQAGQRHTFNVSFDRTGKVDHKSFMTCAEWSRAQQKAREPSGSMGGMGGGGGY
;
A
#
# COMPACT_ATOMS: atom_id res chain seq x y z
N MET A 1 -31.83 52.97 3.10
CA MET A 1 -31.83 51.61 3.60
C MET A 1 -30.63 50.91 3.14
N ASN A 2 -29.80 50.67 4.07
CA ASN A 2 -28.55 50.04 3.73
C ASN A 2 -28.65 48.55 3.91
N THR A 3 -28.59 47.83 2.84
CA THR A 3 -28.41 46.42 2.95
C THR A 3 -26.95 46.12 3.27
N PRO A 4 -26.69 45.42 4.35
CA PRO A 4 -25.33 45.07 4.65
C PRO A 4 -24.84 44.11 3.58
N LEU A 5 -23.77 44.53 2.98
CA LEU A 5 -23.07 43.64 2.06
C LEU A 5 -22.29 42.65 2.88
N PHE A 6 -22.85 41.49 2.98
CA PHE A 6 -22.10 40.41 3.53
C PHE A 6 -21.19 39.89 2.44
N ALA A 7 -19.97 40.33 2.49
CA ALA A 7 -18.94 39.67 1.71
C ALA A 7 -18.76 38.31 2.32
N LEU A 8 -19.40 37.35 1.73
CA LEU A 8 -19.08 35.97 2.03
C LEU A 8 -17.71 35.70 1.46
N VAL A 9 -16.73 35.86 2.31
CA VAL A 9 -15.41 35.38 1.98
C VAL A 9 -15.48 33.86 2.14
N ALA A 10 -15.79 33.22 1.06
CA ALA A 10 -15.60 31.78 1.02
C ALA A 10 -14.10 31.58 1.05
N VAL A 11 -13.61 31.29 2.20
CA VAL A 11 -12.25 30.79 2.34
C VAL A 11 -12.28 29.39 1.78
N LEU A 12 -12.00 29.29 0.51
CA LEU A 12 -11.67 28.01 -0.06
C LEU A 12 -10.33 27.61 0.53
N SER A 13 -10.41 26.90 1.61
CA SER A 13 -9.26 26.16 2.06
C SER A 13 -9.00 25.11 0.99
N ALA A 14 -8.16 25.45 0.06
CA ALA A 14 -7.61 24.47 -0.83
C ALA A 14 -6.82 23.52 0.06
N VAL A 15 -7.43 22.42 0.41
CA VAL A 15 -6.70 21.35 1.01
C VAL A 15 -5.89 20.76 -0.12
N ALA A 16 -4.72 21.33 -0.36
CA ALA A 16 -3.74 20.71 -1.19
C ALA A 16 -3.22 19.50 -0.41
N GLY A 17 -4.10 18.55 -0.18
CA GLY A 17 -3.70 17.33 0.46
C GLY A 17 -2.98 16.48 -0.55
N CYS A 18 -1.81 15.96 -0.16
CA CYS A 18 -1.25 14.83 -0.84
C CYS A 18 -2.29 13.72 -0.73
N SER A 19 -2.98 13.43 -1.82
CA SER A 19 -3.83 12.27 -1.81
C SER A 19 -2.92 11.06 -1.64
N SER A 20 -3.13 10.32 -0.58
CA SER A 20 -2.41 9.07 -0.39
C SER A 20 -2.81 8.10 -1.50
N ASP A 21 -1.92 7.17 -1.82
CA ASP A 21 -2.20 6.16 -2.82
C ASP A 21 -3.49 5.41 -2.51
N SER A 22 -3.75 5.16 -1.24
CA SER A 22 -4.96 4.46 -0.82
C SER A 22 -6.22 5.25 -1.15
N GLN A 23 -6.18 6.58 -1.17
CA GLN A 23 -7.33 7.39 -1.55
C GLN A 23 -7.53 7.41 -3.07
N VAL A 24 -6.45 7.51 -3.83
CA VAL A 24 -6.53 7.55 -5.29
C VAL A 24 -7.06 6.24 -5.84
N TYR A 25 -6.59 5.13 -5.31
CA TYR A 25 -6.89 3.80 -5.84
C TYR A 25 -7.93 3.03 -5.02
N ARG A 26 -8.61 3.67 -4.08
CA ARG A 26 -9.50 2.99 -3.15
C ARG A 26 -10.65 2.24 -3.80
N GLU A 27 -11.04 2.62 -5.01
CA GLU A 27 -12.13 1.94 -5.72
C GLU A 27 -11.64 0.83 -6.64
N GLN A 28 -10.34 0.67 -6.77
CA GLN A 28 -9.79 -0.43 -7.54
C GLN A 28 -10.17 -1.76 -6.87
N PRO A 29 -10.60 -2.76 -7.65
CA PRO A 29 -11.06 -4.03 -7.07
C PRO A 29 -10.05 -4.69 -6.15
N LEU A 30 -8.76 -4.64 -6.49
CA LEU A 30 -7.72 -5.21 -5.63
C LEU A 30 -7.64 -4.51 -4.29
N VAL A 31 -7.86 -3.20 -4.27
CA VAL A 31 -7.80 -2.44 -3.02
C VAL A 31 -9.09 -2.61 -2.22
N ALA A 32 -10.22 -2.53 -2.90
CA ALA A 32 -11.53 -2.49 -2.24
C ALA A 32 -12.06 -3.85 -1.83
N LYS A 33 -11.76 -4.89 -2.62
CA LYS A 33 -12.42 -6.18 -2.46
C LYS A 33 -11.54 -7.29 -1.93
N VAL A 34 -10.23 -7.18 -2.05
CA VAL A 34 -9.33 -8.21 -1.51
C VAL A 34 -9.27 -8.06 0.00
N GLU A 35 -9.57 -9.15 0.68
CA GLU A 35 -9.61 -9.20 2.14
C GLU A 35 -8.66 -10.27 2.67
N MET A 36 -8.25 -10.08 3.91
CA MET A 36 -7.41 -11.06 4.60
C MET A 36 -8.09 -12.42 4.62
N GLY A 37 -7.35 -13.46 4.38
CA GLY A 37 -7.87 -14.82 4.39
C GLY A 37 -8.39 -15.32 3.04
N MET A 38 -8.46 -14.47 2.03
CA MET A 38 -8.84 -14.91 0.69
C MET A 38 -7.79 -15.80 0.08
N SER A 39 -8.22 -16.73 -0.79
CA SER A 39 -7.33 -17.61 -1.52
C SER A 39 -6.73 -16.90 -2.73
N LYS A 40 -5.67 -17.50 -3.28
CA LYS A 40 -5.05 -17.00 -4.52
C LYS A 40 -6.06 -16.92 -5.66
N ASP A 41 -6.91 -17.94 -5.80
CA ASP A 41 -7.92 -17.96 -6.85
C ASP A 41 -8.93 -16.84 -6.69
N GLN A 42 -9.36 -16.57 -5.46
CA GLN A 42 -10.28 -15.46 -5.20
C GLN A 42 -9.66 -14.13 -5.58
N VAL A 43 -8.40 -13.92 -5.26
CA VAL A 43 -7.69 -12.69 -5.61
C VAL A 43 -7.59 -12.56 -7.13
N GLN A 44 -7.28 -13.63 -7.84
CA GLN A 44 -7.20 -13.57 -9.30
C GLN A 44 -8.55 -13.34 -9.95
N GLN A 45 -9.62 -13.81 -9.36
CA GLN A 45 -10.97 -13.50 -9.84
C GLN A 45 -11.29 -12.01 -9.71
N ILE A 46 -10.76 -11.38 -8.69
CA ILE A 46 -10.98 -9.94 -8.45
C ILE A 46 -10.07 -9.09 -9.33
N GLY A 47 -8.78 -9.38 -9.34
CA GLY A 47 -7.78 -8.52 -9.97
C GLY A 47 -7.16 -9.05 -11.24
N GLY A 48 -7.53 -10.27 -11.64
CA GLY A 48 -6.94 -10.89 -12.79
C GLY A 48 -5.56 -11.47 -12.53
N LYS A 49 -4.89 -11.83 -13.60
CA LYS A 49 -3.57 -12.43 -13.52
C LYS A 49 -2.56 -11.38 -13.05
N PRO A 50 -1.74 -11.69 -12.05
CA PRO A 50 -0.72 -10.75 -11.61
C PRO A 50 0.39 -10.59 -12.66
N LEU A 51 1.10 -9.47 -12.59
CA LEU A 51 2.25 -9.23 -13.44
C LEU A 51 3.35 -10.24 -13.17
N SER A 52 3.57 -10.56 -11.91
CA SER A 52 4.54 -11.56 -11.52
C SER A 52 4.14 -12.21 -10.22
N ILE A 53 4.64 -13.40 -10.01
CA ILE A 53 4.43 -14.18 -8.82
C ILE A 53 5.82 -14.57 -8.30
N SER A 54 6.06 -14.31 -7.03
CA SER A 54 7.35 -14.64 -6.43
C SER A 54 7.16 -15.25 -5.06
N ASP A 55 8.17 -15.98 -4.62
CA ASP A 55 8.19 -16.52 -3.27
C ASP A 55 8.57 -15.41 -2.29
N ARG A 56 7.98 -15.44 -1.12
CA ARG A 56 8.33 -14.50 -0.06
C ARG A 56 9.71 -14.86 0.48
N THR A 57 10.47 -13.84 0.86
CA THR A 57 11.84 -14.04 1.30
C THR A 57 12.00 -14.05 2.82
N VAL A 58 11.13 -13.34 3.53
CA VAL A 58 11.24 -13.22 4.99
C VAL A 58 10.40 -14.27 5.69
N GLU A 59 9.18 -14.45 5.22
CA GLU A 59 8.26 -15.44 5.76
C GLU A 59 7.80 -16.35 4.63
N PRO A 60 7.47 -17.62 4.91
CA PRO A 60 7.00 -18.50 3.85
C PRO A 60 5.70 -18.00 3.23
N GLY A 61 5.58 -18.18 1.94
CA GLY A 61 4.40 -17.79 1.21
C GLY A 61 4.72 -17.26 -0.17
N THR A 62 3.71 -16.66 -0.79
CA THR A 62 3.76 -16.19 -2.17
C THR A 62 3.34 -14.74 -2.22
N CYS A 63 3.93 -13.99 -3.15
CA CYS A 63 3.56 -12.59 -3.36
C CYS A 63 3.18 -12.37 -4.81
N PHE A 64 2.04 -11.71 -5.01
CA PHE A 64 1.55 -11.30 -6.33
C PHE A 64 1.83 -9.82 -6.54
N ASP A 65 2.51 -9.48 -7.64
CA ASP A 65 2.71 -8.11 -8.05
C ASP A 65 1.65 -7.71 -9.06
N TYR A 66 1.02 -6.57 -8.81
CA TYR A 66 0.04 -5.97 -9.72
C TYR A 66 0.41 -4.53 -10.05
N MET A 67 -0.14 -4.04 -11.12
CA MET A 67 -0.07 -2.63 -11.48
C MET A 67 -1.48 -2.07 -11.54
N LEU A 68 -1.77 -1.07 -10.73
CA LEU A 68 -3.05 -0.38 -10.75
C LEU A 68 -2.96 0.83 -11.67
N THR A 69 -4.03 1.10 -12.39
CA THR A 69 -4.13 2.28 -13.25
C THR A 69 -5.39 3.03 -12.89
N GLN A 70 -5.26 4.32 -12.64
CA GLN A 70 -6.38 5.16 -12.27
C GLN A 70 -6.13 6.58 -12.78
N ALA A 71 -7.06 7.10 -13.59
CA ALA A 71 -6.98 8.47 -14.07
C ALA A 71 -5.62 8.81 -14.71
N GLY A 72 -5.08 7.89 -15.49
CA GLY A 72 -3.78 8.09 -16.15
C GLY A 72 -2.56 7.87 -15.29
N GLN A 73 -2.76 7.55 -14.02
CA GLN A 73 -1.67 7.25 -13.09
C GLN A 73 -1.54 5.75 -12.88
N ARG A 74 -0.34 5.31 -12.63
CA ARG A 74 -0.04 3.89 -12.38
C ARG A 74 0.71 3.76 -11.06
N HIS A 75 0.38 2.71 -10.33
CA HIS A 75 1.06 2.41 -9.08
C HIS A 75 1.13 0.92 -8.86
N THR A 76 2.21 0.48 -8.25
CA THR A 76 2.38 -0.92 -7.91
C THR A 76 1.49 -1.28 -6.72
N PHE A 77 1.07 -2.52 -6.67
CA PHE A 77 0.29 -3.05 -5.57
C PHE A 77 0.64 -4.53 -5.41
N ASN A 78 0.86 -4.96 -4.18
CA ASN A 78 1.12 -6.37 -3.94
C ASN A 78 0.03 -6.97 -3.07
N VAL A 79 -0.24 -8.24 -3.31
CA VAL A 79 -1.08 -9.07 -2.45
C VAL A 79 -0.24 -10.27 -2.07
N SER A 80 -0.04 -10.46 -0.79
CA SER A 80 0.82 -11.52 -0.28
C SER A 80 0.01 -12.57 0.45
N PHE A 81 0.45 -13.79 0.30
CA PHE A 81 -0.22 -14.97 0.84
C PHE A 81 0.72 -15.72 1.77
N ASP A 82 0.19 -16.19 2.88
CA ASP A 82 0.95 -17.03 3.78
C ASP A 82 1.18 -18.43 3.17
N ARG A 83 1.86 -19.30 3.89
CA ARG A 83 2.18 -20.64 3.37
C ARG A 83 0.94 -21.49 3.12
N THR A 84 -0.21 -21.13 3.67
CA THR A 84 -1.45 -21.86 3.41
C THR A 84 -2.18 -21.33 2.19
N GLY A 85 -1.64 -20.29 1.53
CA GLY A 85 -2.25 -19.68 0.36
C GLY A 85 -3.34 -18.69 0.66
N LYS A 86 -3.34 -18.11 1.85
CA LYS A 86 -4.33 -17.12 2.27
C LYS A 86 -3.70 -15.74 2.36
N VAL A 87 -4.45 -14.72 1.93
CA VAL A 87 -3.97 -13.33 2.00
C VAL A 87 -3.69 -12.96 3.45
N ASP A 88 -2.48 -12.48 3.71
CA ASP A 88 -2.12 -11.94 5.01
C ASP A 88 -1.54 -10.51 4.92
N HIS A 89 -1.36 -9.99 3.72
CA HIS A 89 -0.83 -8.64 3.53
C HIS A 89 -1.20 -8.11 2.15
N LYS A 90 -1.46 -6.82 2.07
CA LYS A 90 -1.56 -6.09 0.81
C LYS A 90 -1.05 -4.67 1.02
N SER A 91 -0.37 -4.11 0.04
CA SER A 91 0.15 -2.74 0.14
C SER A 91 0.48 -2.17 -1.24
N PHE A 92 0.73 -0.85 -1.26
CA PHE A 92 1.09 -0.14 -2.48
C PHE A 92 2.61 -0.19 -2.71
N MET A 93 3.16 -1.38 -2.65
CA MET A 93 4.57 -1.65 -2.87
C MET A 93 4.70 -2.79 -3.86
N THR A 94 5.88 -2.93 -4.45
CA THR A 94 6.20 -4.18 -5.14
C THR A 94 6.48 -5.26 -4.09
N CYS A 95 6.42 -6.51 -4.51
CA CYS A 95 6.79 -7.62 -3.63
C CYS A 95 8.23 -7.47 -3.13
N ALA A 96 9.12 -7.00 -4.00
CA ALA A 96 10.53 -6.78 -3.63
C ALA A 96 10.68 -5.67 -2.58
N GLU A 97 9.97 -4.58 -2.75
CA GLU A 97 9.98 -3.48 -1.77
C GLU A 97 9.47 -3.92 -0.42
N TRP A 98 8.39 -4.67 -0.42
CA TRP A 98 7.83 -5.16 0.82
C TRP A 98 8.78 -6.14 1.52
N SER A 99 9.41 -7.02 0.76
CA SER A 99 10.43 -7.94 1.31
C SER A 99 11.57 -7.18 1.97
N ARG A 100 12.04 -6.12 1.31
CA ARG A 100 13.12 -5.30 1.89
C ARG A 100 12.65 -4.60 3.16
N ALA A 101 11.42 -4.11 3.18
CA ALA A 101 10.87 -3.48 4.37
C ALA A 101 10.77 -4.47 5.54
N GLN A 102 10.38 -5.70 5.26
CA GLN A 102 10.33 -6.74 6.28
C GLN A 102 11.73 -7.11 6.80
N GLN A 103 12.69 -7.23 5.91
CA GLN A 103 14.07 -7.52 6.29
C GLN A 103 14.61 -6.41 7.17
N LYS A 104 14.37 -5.16 6.80
CA LYS A 104 14.84 -4.02 7.58
C LYS A 104 14.19 -3.98 8.95
N ALA A 105 12.90 -4.31 9.03
CA ALA A 105 12.20 -4.34 10.31
C ALA A 105 12.73 -5.42 11.25
N ARG A 106 13.35 -6.47 10.70
CA ARG A 106 13.92 -7.57 11.49
C ARG A 106 15.38 -7.37 11.85
N GLU A 107 16.02 -6.35 11.30
CA GLU A 107 17.40 -6.06 11.65
C GLU A 107 17.50 -5.63 13.10
N PRO A 108 18.58 -6.01 13.80
CA PRO A 108 18.77 -5.57 15.17
C PRO A 108 18.81 -4.05 15.23
N SER A 109 18.05 -3.47 16.14
CA SER A 109 17.95 -2.03 16.23
C SER A 109 19.27 -1.35 16.60
N GLY A 110 20.20 -2.08 17.11
CA GLY A 110 21.53 -1.55 17.37
C GLY A 110 22.24 -1.13 16.10
N SER A 111 21.78 -1.60 14.99
CA SER A 111 22.37 -1.21 13.74
C SER A 111 21.81 0.10 13.23
N MET A 112 21.08 0.72 14.01
CA MET A 112 20.58 1.95 13.56
C MET A 112 21.30 3.09 14.10
N GLY A 113 21.54 2.73 14.29
CA GLY A 113 21.67 3.48 14.66
C GLY A 113 21.27 4.08 15.13
N GLY A 114 21.12 3.58 15.31
CA GLY A 114 20.95 3.93 15.58
C GLY A 114 20.93 4.22 16.24
N MET A 115 20.79 4.28 16.53
CA MET A 115 20.64 4.51 17.01
C MET A 115 20.97 4.76 17.39
N GLY A 116 21.25 4.63 17.46
CA GLY A 116 21.50 4.90 17.52
C GLY A 116 22.00 4.80 18.00
N GLY A 117 22.30 4.72 18.18
CA GLY A 117 22.67 4.73 18.20
C GLY A 117 23.25 4.40 18.57
N GLY A 118 23.43 4.33 18.76
CA GLY A 118 23.79 4.16 18.67
C GLY A 118 24.44 3.78 18.95
N GLY A 119 24.68 3.66 19.13
CA GLY A 119 25.11 3.43 18.95
C GLY A 119 25.86 3.15 19.21
N GLY A 120 26.05 3.02 19.34
CA GLY A 120 26.54 2.86 19.18
C GLY A 120 27.16 2.75 19.29
N TYR A 121 27.09 2.71 19.23
CA TYR A 121 27.36 2.63 18.90
C TYR A 121 27.89 2.91 18.71
#